data_ac04e2f655e78aec45d66dc3859c2945
#
_entry.id   ac04e2f655e78aec45d66dc3859c2945
#
_cell.length_a   1.000
_cell.length_b   1.000
_cell.length_c   1.000
_cell.angle_alpha   90.00
_cell.angle_beta   90.00
_cell.angle_gamma   90.00
#
_symmetry.space_group_name_H-M   'P 1'
#
loop_
_entity.id
_entity.type
_entity.pdbx_description
1 polymer ?
#
loop_
_entity_poly.entity_id
_entity_poly.type
_entity_poly.pdbx_seq_one_letter_code
_entity_poly.pdbx_strand_id
1 'polypeptide(L)'
;VSFDKITVKDIVEDCGVNRNTFYYHYSDIYALLDEILENETRRVLTENLTESSWRDAILESCSFALKNKKGIYHIYNSLSRRKIDAYLYQVMGRIMYDFVKMQAEGLSVKDEDLHLIADFYKCAFVGLILQWLDSGMKQDPEYIVDKIFSYLEGSTRNMLENAAERNDRK
;
A
#
# COMPACT_ATOMS: atom_id res chain seq x y z
N VAL A 1 -18.21 -12.72 -9.35
CA VAL A 1 -17.41 -13.83 -9.91
C VAL A 1 -16.00 -13.68 -9.35
N SER A 2 -15.35 -14.78 -8.86
CA SER A 2 -13.95 -14.73 -8.45
C SER A 2 -13.07 -14.31 -9.63
N PHE A 3 -11.98 -13.58 -9.37
CA PHE A 3 -11.02 -13.18 -10.40
C PHE A 3 -10.54 -14.36 -11.26
N ASP A 4 -10.30 -15.51 -10.63
CA ASP A 4 -9.85 -16.74 -11.33
C ASP A 4 -10.87 -17.31 -12.33
N LYS A 5 -12.12 -16.82 -12.31
CA LYS A 5 -13.19 -17.21 -13.25
C LYS A 5 -13.40 -16.20 -14.37
N ILE A 6 -12.70 -15.06 -14.31
CA ILE A 6 -12.72 -14.06 -15.39
C ILE A 6 -11.86 -14.59 -16.54
N THR A 7 -12.36 -14.49 -17.75
CA THR A 7 -11.66 -14.93 -18.95
C THR A 7 -11.31 -13.73 -19.84
N VAL A 8 -10.31 -13.91 -20.70
CA VAL A 8 -10.00 -12.90 -21.73
C VAL A 8 -11.23 -12.60 -22.59
N LYS A 9 -12.12 -13.60 -22.81
CA LYS A 9 -13.35 -13.38 -23.56
C LYS A 9 -14.25 -12.36 -22.88
N ASP A 10 -14.45 -12.50 -21.58
CA ASP A 10 -15.31 -11.60 -20.80
C ASP A 10 -14.78 -10.15 -20.88
N ILE A 11 -13.46 -9.99 -20.73
CA ILE A 11 -12.82 -8.67 -20.78
C ILE A 11 -12.96 -8.00 -22.14
N VAL A 12 -12.68 -8.74 -23.24
CA VAL A 12 -12.72 -8.15 -24.57
C VAL A 12 -14.15 -7.87 -25.04
N GLU A 13 -15.12 -8.67 -24.63
CA GLU A 13 -16.54 -8.42 -24.88
C GLU A 13 -17.02 -7.17 -24.15
N ASP A 14 -16.64 -6.99 -22.88
CA ASP A 14 -17.00 -5.81 -22.08
C ASP A 14 -16.34 -4.53 -22.61
N CYS A 15 -15.09 -4.61 -23.06
CA CYS A 15 -14.34 -3.49 -23.65
C CYS A 15 -14.65 -3.22 -25.14
N GLY A 16 -15.41 -4.07 -25.81
CA GLY A 16 -15.72 -3.93 -27.25
C GLY A 16 -14.51 -4.11 -28.15
N VAL A 17 -13.50 -4.87 -27.74
CA VAL A 17 -12.28 -5.16 -28.51
C VAL A 17 -12.20 -6.65 -28.88
N ASN A 18 -11.27 -7.02 -29.76
CA ASN A 18 -11.05 -8.42 -30.10
C ASN A 18 -9.92 -9.06 -29.27
N ARG A 19 -9.86 -10.41 -29.26
CA ARG A 19 -8.83 -11.15 -28.52
C ARG A 19 -7.41 -10.85 -28.98
N ASN A 20 -7.20 -10.58 -30.28
CA ASN A 20 -5.86 -10.27 -30.77
C ASN A 20 -5.36 -8.94 -30.19
N THR A 21 -6.26 -7.95 -30.02
CA THR A 21 -5.93 -6.69 -29.35
C THR A 21 -5.49 -6.94 -27.91
N PHE A 22 -6.19 -7.82 -27.19
CA PHE A 22 -5.79 -8.19 -25.83
C PHE A 22 -4.40 -8.83 -25.81
N TYR A 23 -4.18 -9.88 -26.60
CA TYR A 23 -2.91 -10.63 -26.64
C TYR A 23 -1.74 -9.85 -27.23
N TYR A 24 -2.00 -8.75 -27.93
CA TYR A 24 -0.96 -7.81 -28.34
C TYR A 24 -0.34 -7.09 -27.15
N HIS A 25 -1.14 -6.80 -26.10
CA HIS A 25 -0.70 -6.06 -24.92
C HIS A 25 -0.37 -6.97 -23.73
N TYR A 26 -1.11 -8.05 -23.53
CA TYR A 26 -1.03 -8.90 -22.34
C TYR A 26 -0.99 -10.37 -22.71
N SER A 27 -0.09 -11.13 -22.06
CA SER A 27 -0.03 -12.58 -22.21
C SER A 27 -1.28 -13.29 -21.64
N ASP A 28 -1.81 -12.76 -20.55
CA ASP A 28 -2.98 -13.27 -19.84
C ASP A 28 -3.59 -12.20 -18.92
N ILE A 29 -4.67 -12.57 -18.19
CA ILE A 29 -5.36 -11.66 -17.26
C ILE A 29 -4.51 -11.29 -16.05
N TYR A 30 -3.51 -12.10 -15.71
CA TYR A 30 -2.62 -11.81 -14.57
C TYR A 30 -1.59 -10.75 -14.93
N ALA A 31 -1.12 -10.72 -16.21
CA ALA A 31 -0.27 -9.65 -16.70
C ALA A 31 -1.00 -8.30 -16.72
N LEU A 32 -2.29 -8.29 -17.09
CA LEU A 32 -3.14 -7.10 -16.98
C LEU A 32 -3.28 -6.65 -15.52
N LEU A 33 -3.50 -7.59 -14.58
CA LEU A 33 -3.59 -7.26 -13.15
C LEU A 33 -2.28 -6.67 -12.63
N ASP A 34 -1.14 -7.23 -13.03
CA ASP A 34 0.18 -6.73 -12.64
C ASP A 34 0.38 -5.29 -13.11
N GLU A 35 0.02 -4.96 -14.35
CA GLU A 35 0.09 -3.58 -14.87
C GLU A 35 -0.84 -2.63 -14.11
N ILE A 36 -2.06 -3.06 -13.76
CA ILE A 36 -2.97 -2.25 -12.94
C ILE A 36 -2.33 -1.93 -11.59
N LEU A 37 -1.77 -2.93 -10.90
CA LEU A 37 -1.14 -2.74 -9.60
C LEU A 37 0.14 -1.89 -9.69
N GLU A 38 0.94 -2.07 -10.74
CA GLU A 38 2.12 -1.24 -11.00
C GLU A 38 1.75 0.22 -11.28
N ASN A 39 0.69 0.47 -12.05
CA ASN A 39 0.22 1.82 -12.33
C ASN A 39 -0.30 2.50 -11.05
N GLU A 40 -1.04 1.79 -10.20
CA GLU A 40 -1.48 2.30 -8.90
C GLU A 40 -0.28 2.56 -7.97
N THR A 41 0.71 1.66 -7.94
CA THR A 41 1.95 1.88 -7.19
C THR A 41 2.64 3.16 -7.65
N ARG A 42 2.80 3.33 -8.97
CA ARG A 42 3.44 4.53 -9.53
C ARG A 42 2.66 5.79 -9.19
N ARG A 43 1.33 5.76 -9.30
CA ARG A 43 0.46 6.88 -8.96
C ARG A 43 0.66 7.32 -7.51
N VAL A 44 0.62 6.39 -6.56
CA VAL A 44 0.79 6.68 -5.13
C VAL A 44 2.21 7.17 -4.80
N LEU A 45 3.24 6.64 -5.47
CA LEU A 45 4.64 6.93 -5.15
C LEU A 45 5.25 8.12 -5.89
N THR A 46 4.60 8.66 -6.93
CA THR A 46 5.10 9.82 -7.69
C THR A 46 4.71 11.18 -7.08
N GLU A 47 3.76 11.21 -6.18
CA GLU A 47 3.44 12.43 -5.46
C GLU A 47 4.51 12.66 -4.39
N ASN A 48 5.12 13.88 -4.39
CA ASN A 48 6.07 14.30 -3.36
C ASN A 48 5.36 14.31 -2.00
N LEU A 49 5.63 13.29 -1.19
CA LEU A 49 5.00 13.11 0.10
C LEU A 49 5.58 14.12 1.10
N THR A 50 4.83 15.16 1.40
CA THR A 50 5.04 16.03 2.57
C THR A 50 4.37 15.39 3.80
N GLU A 51 4.65 15.89 5.02
CA GLU A 51 4.09 15.31 6.26
C GLU A 51 2.55 15.23 6.27
N SER A 52 1.86 16.17 5.62
CA SER A 52 0.41 16.11 5.47
C SER A 52 -0.05 15.22 4.31
N SER A 53 0.77 15.01 3.29
CA SER A 53 0.35 14.38 2.05
C SER A 53 0.30 12.85 2.12
N TRP A 54 1.08 12.19 3.00
CA TRP A 54 1.02 10.73 3.07
C TRP A 54 -0.18 10.20 3.86
N ARG A 55 -0.73 10.99 4.83
CA ARG A 55 -2.06 10.72 5.38
C ARG A 55 -3.10 10.72 4.27
N ASP A 56 -3.07 11.74 3.44
CA ASP A 56 -3.99 11.90 2.32
C ASP A 56 -3.82 10.80 1.29
N ALA A 57 -2.58 10.37 0.99
CA ALA A 57 -2.29 9.25 0.10
C ALA A 57 -2.87 7.91 0.62
N ILE A 58 -2.79 7.65 1.93
CA ILE A 58 -3.42 6.48 2.55
C ILE A 58 -4.95 6.57 2.40
N LEU A 59 -5.54 7.71 2.71
CA LEU A 59 -6.99 7.91 2.61
C LEU A 59 -7.48 7.80 1.16
N GLU A 60 -6.72 8.33 0.21
CA GLU A 60 -7.03 8.18 -1.22
C GLU A 60 -6.99 6.72 -1.65
N SER A 61 -5.98 5.96 -1.21
CA SER A 61 -5.89 4.52 -1.47
C SER A 61 -7.06 3.75 -0.85
N CYS A 62 -7.49 4.10 0.36
CA CYS A 62 -8.68 3.54 0.99
C CYS A 62 -9.96 3.91 0.23
N SER A 63 -10.07 5.14 -0.23
CA SER A 63 -11.19 5.62 -1.06
C SER A 63 -11.27 4.89 -2.39
N PHE A 64 -10.12 4.68 -3.05
CA PHE A 64 -10.02 3.85 -4.25
C PHE A 64 -10.50 2.42 -3.98
N ALA A 65 -10.05 1.81 -2.87
CA ALA A 65 -10.46 0.47 -2.48
C ALA A 65 -11.98 0.39 -2.24
N LEU A 66 -12.58 1.38 -1.57
CA LEU A 66 -14.03 1.43 -1.35
C LEU A 66 -14.82 1.59 -2.64
N LYS A 67 -14.38 2.46 -3.54
CA LYS A 67 -15.00 2.66 -4.86
C LYS A 67 -14.95 1.39 -5.72
N ASN A 68 -13.86 0.63 -5.62
CA ASN A 68 -13.62 -0.59 -6.38
C ASN A 68 -13.83 -1.87 -5.54
N LYS A 69 -14.60 -1.79 -4.45
CA LYS A 69 -14.78 -2.84 -3.45
C LYS A 69 -15.05 -4.22 -4.04
N LYS A 70 -15.95 -4.32 -5.01
CA LYS A 70 -16.27 -5.61 -5.65
C LYS A 70 -15.06 -6.20 -6.37
N GLY A 71 -14.35 -5.40 -7.15
CA GLY A 71 -13.14 -5.83 -7.88
C GLY A 71 -12.05 -6.28 -6.93
N ILE A 72 -11.75 -5.49 -5.90
CA ILE A 72 -10.75 -5.82 -4.87
C ILE A 72 -11.09 -7.12 -4.17
N TYR A 73 -12.34 -7.34 -3.78
CA TYR A 73 -12.76 -8.61 -3.17
C TYR A 73 -12.67 -9.80 -4.13
N HIS A 74 -12.91 -9.61 -5.42
CA HIS A 74 -12.72 -10.68 -6.39
C HIS A 74 -11.26 -11.12 -6.49
N ILE A 75 -10.32 -10.19 -6.41
CA ILE A 75 -8.88 -10.49 -6.41
C ILE A 75 -8.45 -11.03 -5.03
N TYR A 76 -8.86 -10.36 -3.95
CA TYR A 76 -8.50 -10.72 -2.58
C TYR A 76 -8.93 -12.14 -2.19
N ASN A 77 -10.10 -12.61 -2.67
CA ASN A 77 -10.60 -13.94 -2.45
C ASN A 77 -10.24 -14.94 -3.57
N SER A 78 -9.18 -14.66 -4.33
CA SER A 78 -8.69 -15.51 -5.41
C SER A 78 -7.28 -16.03 -5.11
N LEU A 79 -6.74 -16.87 -5.99
CA LEU A 79 -5.33 -17.28 -5.94
C LEU A 79 -4.36 -16.12 -6.12
N SER A 80 -4.85 -14.99 -6.64
CA SER A 80 -4.06 -13.76 -6.82
C SER A 80 -3.95 -12.89 -5.56
N ARG A 81 -4.46 -13.31 -4.41
CA ARG A 81 -4.33 -12.60 -3.12
C ARG A 81 -2.89 -12.17 -2.84
N ARG A 82 -1.91 -13.04 -3.12
CA ARG A 82 -0.49 -12.73 -2.93
C ARG A 82 -0.01 -11.50 -3.70
N LYS A 83 -0.65 -11.16 -4.83
CA LYS A 83 -0.32 -9.95 -5.60
C LYS A 83 -0.78 -8.69 -4.85
N ILE A 84 -1.94 -8.73 -4.21
CA ILE A 84 -2.40 -7.63 -3.34
C ILE A 84 -1.48 -7.49 -2.12
N ASP A 85 -1.12 -8.59 -1.47
CA ASP A 85 -0.20 -8.56 -0.34
C ASP A 85 1.15 -7.92 -0.75
N ALA A 86 1.75 -8.38 -1.85
CA ALA A 86 3.00 -7.84 -2.38
C ALA A 86 2.89 -6.34 -2.71
N TYR A 87 1.80 -5.93 -3.36
CA TYR A 87 1.51 -4.52 -3.66
C TYR A 87 1.45 -3.68 -2.37
N LEU A 88 0.70 -4.12 -1.37
CA LEU A 88 0.58 -3.41 -0.09
C LEU A 88 1.92 -3.27 0.62
N TYR A 89 2.72 -4.35 0.68
CA TYR A 89 4.05 -4.30 1.29
C TYR A 89 5.01 -3.39 0.54
N GLN A 90 4.95 -3.34 -0.79
CA GLN A 90 5.78 -2.47 -1.61
C GLN A 90 5.42 -1.00 -1.40
N VAL A 91 4.14 -0.65 -1.50
CA VAL A 91 3.67 0.73 -1.34
C VAL A 91 3.91 1.23 0.08
N MET A 92 3.47 0.47 1.09
CA MET A 92 3.68 0.85 2.49
C MET A 92 5.15 0.90 2.87
N GLY A 93 5.99 0.02 2.32
CA GLY A 93 7.42 0.06 2.56
C GLY A 93 8.05 1.38 2.15
N ARG A 94 7.70 1.89 0.98
CA ARG A 94 8.19 3.18 0.50
C ARG A 94 7.65 4.33 1.33
N ILE A 95 6.34 4.39 1.54
CA ILE A 95 5.69 5.44 2.32
C ILE A 95 6.29 5.52 3.72
N MET A 96 6.41 4.39 4.42
CA MET A 96 6.93 4.38 5.78
C MET A 96 8.41 4.71 5.87
N TYR A 97 9.22 4.30 4.88
CA TYR A 97 10.63 4.68 4.85
C TYR A 97 10.80 6.19 4.67
N ASP A 98 10.08 6.79 3.72
CA ASP A 98 10.15 8.23 3.47
C ASP A 98 9.66 9.03 4.70
N PHE A 99 8.60 8.56 5.38
CA PHE A 99 8.12 9.15 6.63
C PHE A 99 9.17 9.09 7.75
N VAL A 100 9.72 7.91 8.01
CA VAL A 100 10.71 7.72 9.09
C VAL A 100 11.96 8.54 8.80
N LYS A 101 12.41 8.59 7.55
CA LYS A 101 13.55 9.40 7.12
C LYS A 101 13.31 10.90 7.34
N MET A 102 12.13 11.39 7.05
CA MET A 102 11.73 12.78 7.32
C MET A 102 11.74 13.08 8.84
N GLN A 103 11.18 12.17 9.65
CA GLN A 103 11.17 12.31 11.10
C GLN A 103 12.58 12.24 11.72
N ALA A 104 13.55 11.66 11.01
CA ALA A 104 14.94 11.57 11.44
C ALA A 104 15.77 12.83 11.14
N GLU A 105 15.20 13.85 10.48
CA GLU A 105 15.94 15.09 10.16
C GLU A 105 16.55 15.71 11.42
N GLY A 106 17.84 16.00 11.33
CA GLY A 106 18.64 16.56 12.43
C GLY A 106 19.10 15.52 13.46
N LEU A 107 18.85 14.22 13.28
CA LEU A 107 19.36 13.14 14.13
C LEU A 107 20.43 12.32 13.39
N SER A 108 21.43 11.84 14.14
CA SER A 108 22.45 10.91 13.64
C SER A 108 22.00 9.46 13.82
N VAL A 109 21.08 9.01 12.97
CA VAL A 109 20.53 7.65 12.98
C VAL A 109 21.14 6.82 11.88
N LYS A 110 21.53 5.57 12.17
CA LYS A 110 22.05 4.66 11.16
C LYS A 110 20.94 4.20 10.21
N ASP A 111 21.32 3.94 8.96
CA ASP A 111 20.40 3.49 7.93
C ASP A 111 19.70 2.17 8.29
N GLU A 112 20.41 1.26 8.98
CA GLU A 112 19.81 0.02 9.51
C GLU A 112 18.66 0.25 10.49
N ASP A 113 18.77 1.28 11.35
CA ASP A 113 17.72 1.66 12.31
C ASP A 113 16.53 2.31 11.61
N LEU A 114 16.81 3.18 10.60
CA LEU A 114 15.76 3.78 9.76
C LEU A 114 14.93 2.71 9.07
N HIS A 115 15.61 1.74 8.45
CA HIS A 115 14.93 0.61 7.79
C HIS A 115 14.12 -0.24 8.75
N LEU A 116 14.67 -0.56 9.93
CA LEU A 116 13.97 -1.39 10.92
C LEU A 116 12.71 -0.71 11.46
N ILE A 117 12.79 0.59 11.77
CA ILE A 117 11.63 1.36 12.22
C ILE A 117 10.58 1.47 11.11
N ALA A 118 11.01 1.73 9.87
CA ALA A 118 10.10 1.77 8.72
C ALA A 118 9.43 0.42 8.47
N ASP A 119 10.17 -0.68 8.59
CA ASP A 119 9.64 -2.04 8.44
C ASP A 119 8.63 -2.40 9.53
N PHE A 120 8.87 -1.97 10.76
CA PHE A 120 7.91 -2.13 11.85
C PHE A 120 6.56 -1.45 11.52
N TYR A 121 6.59 -0.19 11.11
CA TYR A 121 5.38 0.53 10.71
C TYR A 121 4.72 -0.07 9.46
N LYS A 122 5.49 -0.42 8.44
CA LYS A 122 5.01 -1.12 7.25
C LYS A 122 4.19 -2.36 7.62
N CYS A 123 4.74 -3.23 8.48
CA CYS A 123 4.05 -4.45 8.90
C CYS A 123 2.77 -4.14 9.68
N ALA A 124 2.80 -3.15 10.56
CA ALA A 124 1.63 -2.73 11.32
C ALA A 124 0.52 -2.20 10.40
N PHE A 125 0.83 -1.30 9.49
CA PHE A 125 -0.15 -0.72 8.56
C PHE A 125 -0.71 -1.75 7.59
N VAL A 126 0.14 -2.61 6.99
CA VAL A 126 -0.33 -3.68 6.12
C VAL A 126 -1.27 -4.62 6.87
N GLY A 127 -0.92 -5.00 8.12
CA GLY A 127 -1.78 -5.83 8.96
C GLY A 127 -3.15 -5.20 9.22
N LEU A 128 -3.20 -3.89 9.49
CA LEU A 128 -4.46 -3.15 9.70
C LEU A 128 -5.29 -3.06 8.41
N ILE A 129 -4.67 -2.84 7.27
CA ILE A 129 -5.35 -2.82 5.96
C ILE A 129 -5.94 -4.19 5.65
N LEU A 130 -5.18 -5.28 5.85
CA LEU A 130 -5.67 -6.64 5.64
C LEU A 130 -6.83 -6.96 6.57
N GLN A 131 -6.77 -6.56 7.84
CA GLN A 131 -7.85 -6.69 8.81
C GLN A 131 -9.11 -5.93 8.37
N TRP A 132 -8.93 -4.71 7.84
CA TRP A 132 -10.03 -3.91 7.30
C TRP A 132 -10.67 -4.58 6.08
N LEU A 133 -9.87 -5.13 5.16
CA LEU A 133 -10.34 -5.94 4.04
C LEU A 133 -11.13 -7.17 4.54
N ASP A 134 -10.57 -7.96 5.47
CA ASP A 134 -11.21 -9.15 6.03
C ASP A 134 -12.55 -8.83 6.72
N SER A 135 -12.64 -7.66 7.38
CA SER A 135 -13.89 -7.19 8.03
C SER A 135 -14.99 -6.76 7.05
N GLY A 136 -14.71 -6.75 5.77
CA GLY A 136 -15.64 -6.28 4.75
C GLY A 136 -15.58 -4.78 4.48
N MET A 137 -14.46 -4.13 4.78
CA MET A 137 -14.29 -2.66 4.64
C MET A 137 -15.44 -1.89 5.34
N LYS A 138 -15.86 -2.36 6.53
CA LYS A 138 -17.02 -1.80 7.24
C LYS A 138 -16.70 -0.55 8.04
N GLN A 139 -15.46 -0.47 8.52
CA GLN A 139 -15.01 0.65 9.34
C GLN A 139 -14.66 1.83 8.43
N ASP A 140 -14.92 3.04 8.93
CA ASP A 140 -14.50 4.26 8.26
C ASP A 140 -12.96 4.38 8.30
N PRO A 141 -12.29 4.38 7.13
CA PRO A 141 -10.85 4.47 7.09
C PRO A 141 -10.32 5.80 7.63
N GLU A 142 -11.03 6.90 7.47
CA GLU A 142 -10.62 8.21 7.99
C GLU A 142 -10.51 8.17 9.51
N TYR A 143 -11.52 7.64 10.19
CA TYR A 143 -11.49 7.47 11.64
C TYR A 143 -10.32 6.61 12.14
N ILE A 144 -10.03 5.50 11.43
CA ILE A 144 -8.93 4.60 11.82
C ILE A 144 -7.58 5.29 11.60
N VAL A 145 -7.40 5.90 10.44
CA VAL A 145 -6.17 6.59 10.06
C VAL A 145 -5.89 7.71 11.06
N ASP A 146 -6.85 8.59 11.34
CA ASP A 146 -6.69 9.69 12.29
C ASP A 146 -6.30 9.22 13.68
N LYS A 147 -6.92 8.15 14.17
CA LYS A 147 -6.54 7.57 15.46
C LYS A 147 -5.12 7.05 15.47
N ILE A 148 -4.73 6.30 14.42
CA ILE A 148 -3.37 5.75 14.34
C ILE A 148 -2.36 6.89 14.32
N PHE A 149 -2.61 7.93 13.52
CA PHE A 149 -1.72 9.09 13.46
C PHE A 149 -1.59 9.78 14.81
N SER A 150 -2.70 9.98 15.53
CA SER A 150 -2.64 10.57 16.87
C SER A 150 -1.84 9.75 17.89
N TYR A 151 -1.80 8.42 17.71
CA TYR A 151 -0.98 7.55 18.59
C TYR A 151 0.50 7.54 18.19
N LEU A 152 0.78 7.79 16.90
CA LEU A 152 2.15 7.84 16.39
C LEU A 152 2.81 9.20 16.58
N GLU A 153 2.03 10.24 16.84
CA GLU A 153 2.54 11.60 17.06
C GLU A 153 3.58 11.62 18.19
N GLY A 154 4.79 12.06 17.87
CA GLY A 154 5.94 12.05 18.77
C GLY A 154 6.58 10.69 19.05
N SER A 155 5.88 9.57 18.87
CA SER A 155 6.42 8.24 19.18
C SER A 155 7.55 7.84 18.22
N THR A 156 7.41 8.16 16.94
CA THR A 156 8.43 7.88 15.92
C THR A 156 9.70 8.67 16.19
N ARG A 157 9.56 9.96 16.53
CA ARG A 157 10.70 10.82 16.89
C ARG A 157 11.45 10.29 18.10
N ASN A 158 10.74 9.88 19.14
CA ASN A 158 11.32 9.28 20.35
C ASN A 158 12.08 7.97 20.03
N MET A 159 11.54 7.10 19.17
CA MET A 159 12.24 5.88 18.74
C MET A 159 13.56 6.21 18.01
N LEU A 160 13.56 7.23 17.16
CA LEU A 160 14.73 7.69 16.43
C LEU A 160 15.79 8.33 17.36
N GLU A 161 15.38 9.13 18.32
CA GLU A 161 16.27 9.71 19.35
C GLU A 161 16.94 8.61 20.18
N ASN A 162 16.18 7.60 20.61
CA ASN A 162 16.72 6.45 21.31
C ASN A 162 17.72 5.63 20.44
N ALA A 163 17.48 5.53 19.13
CA ALA A 163 18.40 4.86 18.22
C ALA A 163 19.70 5.68 18.05
N ALA A 164 19.60 7.00 17.88
CA ALA A 164 20.77 7.89 17.78
C ALA A 164 21.65 7.82 19.05
N GLU A 165 21.06 7.90 20.25
CA GLU A 165 21.79 7.81 21.51
C GLU A 165 22.54 6.48 21.69
N ARG A 166 22.00 5.37 21.20
CA ARG A 166 22.68 4.06 21.24
C ARG A 166 23.92 4.03 20.33
N ASN A 167 23.88 4.79 19.26
CA ASN A 167 25.01 4.86 18.32
C ASN A 167 26.16 5.67 18.88
N ASP A 168 25.88 6.74 19.64
CA ASP A 168 26.90 7.59 20.27
C ASP A 168 27.62 6.92 21.44
N ARG A 169 27.05 5.85 22.02
CA ARG A 169 27.61 5.08 23.15
C ARG A 169 28.54 3.93 22.73
N LYS A 170 28.65 3.66 21.42
CA LYS A 170 29.54 2.60 20.86
C LYS A 170 30.74 3.20 20.19
#